data_b0fcd6b39faeb27b9c337edb9a59ebdc
#
_entry.id   b0fcd6b39faeb27b9c337edb9a59ebdc
#
_cell.length_a   1.000
_cell.length_b   1.000
_cell.length_c   1.000
_cell.angle_alpha   90.00
_cell.angle_beta   90.00
_cell.angle_gamma   90.00
#
_symmetry.space_group_name_H-M   'P 1'
#
loop_
_entity.id
_entity.type
_entity.pdbx_description
1 polymer ?
#
loop_
_entity_poly.entity_id
_entity_poly.type
_entity_poly.pdbx_seq_one_letter_code
_entity_poly.pdbx_strand_id
1 'polypeptide(L)'
;MRRFSWLWLWLAVACGTSSSGVKPVSSPDPQAPCVGGHLTWNLQISDQRAERSDTPRVVGLIRDSLSRSLPGCRWSDSAQSENGTITIELHRFGTTTDGAVWEASAEWDVWARNPAGQTLTEFEATGEASRPNYRGENSERVAMQHALEEAMGKTLAGLRALSTGG
;
A
#
# COMPACT_ATOMS: atom_id res chain seq x y z
N MET A 1 -6.93 -59.09 -3.00
CA MET A 1 -7.34 -57.90 -2.20
C MET A 1 -6.49 -56.72 -2.65
N ARG A 2 -7.02 -55.85 -3.49
CA ARG A 2 -6.32 -54.69 -4.02
C ARG A 2 -6.80 -53.46 -3.24
N ARG A 3 -5.91 -52.83 -2.49
CA ARG A 3 -6.18 -51.56 -1.76
C ARG A 3 -5.97 -50.42 -2.75
N PHE A 4 -7.05 -49.71 -3.12
CA PHE A 4 -7.03 -48.42 -3.81
C PHE A 4 -6.68 -47.33 -2.83
N SER A 5 -5.45 -46.77 -2.91
CA SER A 5 -5.08 -45.54 -2.26
C SER A 5 -5.63 -44.36 -3.05
N TRP A 6 -6.58 -43.64 -2.45
CA TRP A 6 -7.07 -42.37 -2.96
C TRP A 6 -6.06 -41.29 -2.60
N LEU A 7 -5.23 -40.88 -3.56
CA LEU A 7 -4.44 -39.66 -3.48
C LEU A 7 -5.40 -38.49 -3.68
N TRP A 8 -5.68 -37.74 -2.62
CA TRP A 8 -6.30 -36.42 -2.70
C TRP A 8 -5.25 -35.45 -3.22
N LEU A 9 -5.32 -35.11 -4.51
CA LEU A 9 -4.60 -33.97 -5.08
C LEU A 9 -5.29 -32.71 -4.57
N TRP A 10 -4.67 -32.03 -3.60
CA TRP A 10 -4.98 -30.65 -3.28
C TRP A 10 -4.43 -29.78 -4.41
N LEU A 11 -5.31 -29.38 -5.31
CA LEU A 11 -5.05 -28.27 -6.22
C LEU A 11 -5.04 -26.98 -5.39
N ALA A 12 -3.86 -26.54 -5.00
CA ALA A 12 -3.63 -25.17 -4.55
C ALA A 12 -3.88 -24.27 -5.76
N VAL A 13 -5.06 -23.63 -5.78
CA VAL A 13 -5.34 -22.53 -6.69
C VAL A 13 -4.46 -21.38 -6.22
N ALA A 14 -3.30 -21.22 -6.85
CA ALA A 14 -2.48 -20.02 -6.70
C ALA A 14 -3.28 -18.85 -7.28
N CYS A 15 -3.94 -18.06 -6.41
CA CYS A 15 -4.50 -16.78 -6.77
C CYS A 15 -3.34 -15.85 -7.13
N GLY A 16 -3.04 -15.73 -8.42
CA GLY A 16 -2.09 -14.75 -8.93
C GLY A 16 -2.65 -13.35 -8.68
N THR A 17 -2.01 -12.61 -7.80
CA THR A 17 -2.37 -11.22 -7.50
C THR A 17 -2.02 -10.32 -8.69
N SER A 18 -3.01 -10.04 -9.51
CA SER A 18 -2.88 -9.12 -10.65
C SER A 18 -3.05 -7.68 -10.19
N SER A 19 -2.00 -7.02 -9.73
CA SER A 19 -2.00 -5.56 -9.51
C SER A 19 -2.02 -4.76 -10.83
N SER A 20 -2.24 -5.44 -11.98
CA SER A 20 -2.26 -4.86 -13.32
C SER A 20 -3.35 -3.80 -13.48
N GLY A 21 -2.95 -2.57 -13.75
CA GLY A 21 -3.85 -1.46 -14.07
C GLY A 21 -4.38 -0.65 -12.89
N VAL A 22 -3.96 -0.96 -11.66
CA VAL A 22 -4.18 -0.08 -10.50
C VAL A 22 -3.36 1.21 -10.70
N LYS A 23 -3.97 2.36 -10.44
CA LYS A 23 -3.36 3.67 -10.65
C LYS A 23 -2.92 4.29 -9.32
N PRO A 24 -1.85 5.11 -9.33
CA PRO A 24 -1.47 5.89 -8.16
C PRO A 24 -2.61 6.80 -7.70
N VAL A 25 -2.79 6.89 -6.39
CA VAL A 25 -3.76 7.78 -5.75
C VAL A 25 -3.23 9.23 -5.84
N SER A 26 -4.14 10.18 -6.06
CA SER A 26 -3.81 11.59 -6.04
C SER A 26 -4.70 12.31 -5.03
N SER A 27 -4.11 13.22 -4.24
CA SER A 27 -4.90 14.12 -3.40
C SER A 27 -5.63 15.13 -4.28
N PRO A 28 -6.86 15.51 -3.92
CA PRO A 28 -7.56 16.61 -4.57
C PRO A 28 -6.93 17.98 -4.30
N ASP A 29 -6.02 18.10 -3.31
CA ASP A 29 -5.35 19.34 -2.97
C ASP A 29 -3.93 19.39 -3.54
N PRO A 30 -3.71 20.10 -4.69
CA PRO A 30 -2.40 20.23 -5.29
C PRO A 30 -1.44 21.14 -4.51
N GLN A 31 -1.90 21.85 -3.49
CA GLN A 31 -1.11 22.73 -2.64
C GLN A 31 -0.88 22.14 -1.23
N ALA A 32 -1.19 20.85 -1.04
CA ALA A 32 -0.99 20.20 0.25
C ALA A 32 0.46 20.41 0.74
N PRO A 33 0.66 21.00 1.93
CA PRO A 33 2.00 21.22 2.46
C PRO A 33 2.70 19.90 2.75
N CYS A 34 4.02 19.94 2.79
CA CYS A 34 4.79 18.78 3.20
C CYS A 34 4.62 18.49 4.70
N VAL A 35 4.78 17.25 5.04
CA VAL A 35 4.61 16.69 6.39
C VAL A 35 5.59 17.33 7.38
N GLY A 36 5.10 17.73 8.57
CA GLY A 36 5.92 18.20 9.70
C GLY A 36 6.78 19.43 9.40
N GLY A 37 6.47 20.21 8.34
CA GLY A 37 7.25 21.38 7.94
C GLY A 37 8.62 21.06 7.30
N HIS A 38 8.99 19.79 7.20
CA HIS A 38 10.22 19.37 6.51
C HIS A 38 9.97 19.26 5.01
N LEU A 39 10.85 19.87 4.20
CA LEU A 39 10.72 19.85 2.74
C LEU A 39 11.21 18.54 2.11
N THR A 40 12.09 17.81 2.79
CA THR A 40 12.69 16.58 2.27
C THR A 40 12.56 15.44 3.27
N TRP A 41 12.14 14.28 2.78
CA TRP A 41 11.99 13.05 3.56
C TRP A 41 12.70 11.91 2.87
N ASN A 42 13.36 11.05 3.66
CA ASN A 42 13.83 9.75 3.21
C ASN A 42 12.65 8.79 3.22
N LEU A 43 12.29 8.23 2.06
CA LEU A 43 11.21 7.27 1.95
C LEU A 43 11.77 5.85 1.82
N GLN A 44 11.48 5.03 2.80
CA GLN A 44 11.84 3.62 2.83
C GLN A 44 10.56 2.78 2.74
N ILE A 45 10.46 1.92 1.74
CA ILE A 45 9.34 1.00 1.58
C ILE A 45 9.89 -0.40 1.53
N SER A 46 9.50 -1.23 2.50
CA SER A 46 9.85 -2.66 2.56
C SER A 46 8.60 -3.52 2.32
N ASP A 47 8.77 -4.59 1.55
CA ASP A 47 7.71 -5.53 1.25
C ASP A 47 7.87 -6.78 2.10
N GLN A 48 6.98 -6.98 3.07
CA GLN A 48 6.96 -8.11 3.99
C GLN A 48 5.95 -9.19 3.58
N ARG A 49 5.29 -9.04 2.44
CA ARG A 49 4.32 -10.04 1.93
C ARG A 49 5.01 -11.38 1.68
N ALA A 50 4.24 -12.47 1.80
CA ALA A 50 4.73 -13.82 1.46
C ALA A 50 5.06 -13.95 -0.04
N GLU A 51 4.18 -13.40 -0.91
CA GLU A 51 4.38 -13.35 -2.36
C GLU A 51 4.88 -11.98 -2.79
N ARG A 52 6.06 -11.92 -3.40
CA ARG A 52 6.81 -10.68 -3.72
C ARG A 52 7.16 -10.52 -5.19
N SER A 53 6.53 -11.29 -6.08
CA SER A 53 6.86 -11.27 -7.51
C SER A 53 6.65 -9.90 -8.17
N ASP A 54 5.74 -9.10 -7.62
CA ASP A 54 5.38 -7.77 -8.10
C ASP A 54 5.88 -6.61 -7.20
N THR A 55 6.78 -6.90 -6.25
CA THR A 55 7.31 -5.91 -5.28
C THR A 55 7.72 -4.58 -5.93
N PRO A 56 8.53 -4.53 -7.01
CA PRO A 56 8.97 -3.25 -7.56
C PRO A 56 7.80 -2.40 -8.03
N ARG A 57 6.75 -3.05 -8.52
CA ARG A 57 5.55 -2.38 -9.01
C ARG A 57 4.70 -1.82 -7.88
N VAL A 58 4.46 -2.60 -6.83
CA VAL A 58 3.64 -2.16 -5.68
C VAL A 58 4.36 -1.07 -4.91
N VAL A 59 5.67 -1.20 -4.69
CA VAL A 59 6.50 -0.15 -4.08
C VAL A 59 6.45 1.14 -4.91
N GLY A 60 6.58 1.04 -6.24
CA GLY A 60 6.43 2.17 -7.15
C GLY A 60 5.06 2.82 -7.06
N LEU A 61 3.98 2.03 -6.99
CA LEU A 61 2.61 2.52 -6.86
C LEU A 61 2.39 3.32 -5.56
N ILE A 62 2.89 2.84 -4.42
CA ILE A 62 2.80 3.53 -3.12
C ILE A 62 3.62 4.83 -3.18
N ARG A 63 4.85 4.79 -3.69
CA ARG A 63 5.72 5.95 -3.85
C ARG A 63 5.09 7.03 -4.73
N ASP A 64 4.57 6.66 -5.87
CA ASP A 64 3.91 7.57 -6.80
C ASP A 64 2.65 8.18 -6.18
N SER A 65 1.90 7.40 -5.40
CA SER A 65 0.71 7.88 -4.68
C SER A 65 1.08 8.94 -3.65
N LEU A 66 2.14 8.71 -2.85
CA LEU A 66 2.65 9.70 -1.89
C LEU A 66 3.12 10.97 -2.59
N SER A 67 3.90 10.82 -3.66
CA SER A 67 4.45 11.96 -4.41
C SER A 67 3.36 12.83 -5.02
N ARG A 68 2.29 12.24 -5.53
CA ARG A 68 1.14 12.97 -6.09
C ARG A 68 0.25 13.60 -5.01
N SER A 69 0.18 12.99 -3.84
CA SER A 69 -0.70 13.44 -2.75
C SER A 69 -0.04 14.46 -1.83
N LEU A 70 1.28 14.55 -1.84
CA LEU A 70 2.09 15.49 -1.05
C LEU A 70 3.11 16.19 -1.95
N PRO A 71 2.65 17.03 -2.90
CA PRO A 71 3.52 17.64 -3.91
C PRO A 71 4.53 18.64 -3.31
N GLY A 72 4.29 19.13 -2.09
CA GLY A 72 5.22 19.98 -1.34
C GLY A 72 6.42 19.22 -0.78
N CYS A 73 6.39 17.88 -0.74
CA CYS A 73 7.48 17.07 -0.24
C CYS A 73 8.46 16.68 -1.35
N ARG A 74 9.75 16.66 -1.00
CA ARG A 74 10.80 16.03 -1.80
C ARG A 74 11.11 14.67 -1.19
N TRP A 75 11.09 13.64 -2.02
CA TRP A 75 11.34 12.26 -1.61
C TRP A 75 12.76 11.87 -2.01
N SER A 76 13.55 11.38 -1.05
CA SER A 76 14.90 10.87 -1.25
C SER A 76 14.94 9.38 -0.92
N ASP A 77 15.67 8.62 -1.72
CA ASP A 77 15.96 7.20 -1.46
C ASP A 77 17.24 7.01 -0.64
N SER A 78 18.03 8.07 -0.49
CA SER A 78 19.26 8.03 0.30
C SER A 78 18.99 8.50 1.73
N ALA A 79 19.41 7.71 2.69
CA ALA A 79 19.41 8.09 4.10
C ALA A 79 20.40 9.24 4.31
N GLN A 80 19.92 10.47 4.23
CA GLN A 80 20.68 11.66 4.60
C GLN A 80 20.34 12.02 6.04
N SER A 81 21.34 12.27 6.86
CA SER A 81 21.18 12.53 8.29
C SER A 81 20.39 13.81 8.62
N GLU A 82 20.21 14.68 7.63
CA GLU A 82 19.49 15.95 7.77
C GLU A 82 17.98 15.81 7.53
N ASN A 83 17.55 14.69 6.95
CA ASN A 83 16.16 14.46 6.59
C ASN A 83 15.48 13.58 7.63
N GLY A 84 14.19 13.82 7.84
CA GLY A 84 13.34 12.83 8.50
C GLY A 84 13.19 11.58 7.65
N THR A 85 12.76 10.48 8.24
CA THR A 85 12.53 9.22 7.55
C THR A 85 11.08 8.80 7.70
N ILE A 86 10.44 8.48 6.57
CA ILE A 86 9.15 7.78 6.53
C ILE A 86 9.43 6.36 6.08
N THR A 87 9.08 5.39 6.94
CA THR A 87 9.19 3.97 6.66
C THR A 87 7.78 3.40 6.47
N ILE A 88 7.60 2.59 5.44
CA ILE A 88 6.36 1.85 5.17
C ILE A 88 6.73 0.37 5.07
N GLU A 89 6.11 -0.46 5.88
CA GLU A 89 6.21 -1.91 5.81
C GLU A 89 4.92 -2.50 5.27
N LEU A 90 4.98 -3.02 4.05
CA LEU A 90 3.84 -3.58 3.35
C LEU A 90 3.60 -5.03 3.78
N HIS A 91 2.45 -5.31 4.38
CA HIS A 91 2.05 -6.63 4.85
C HIS A 91 1.09 -7.34 3.91
N ARG A 92 0.16 -6.58 3.30
CA ARG A 92 -0.83 -7.12 2.38
C ARG A 92 -1.12 -6.16 1.24
N PHE A 93 -1.18 -6.70 0.03
CA PHE A 93 -1.63 -6.00 -1.16
C PHE A 93 -2.05 -7.04 -2.19
N GLY A 94 -3.34 -7.22 -2.36
CA GLY A 94 -3.83 -8.24 -3.27
C GLY A 94 -5.33 -8.43 -3.22
N THR A 95 -5.78 -9.37 -4.04
CA THR A 95 -7.19 -9.72 -4.18
C THR A 95 -7.39 -11.22 -3.96
N THR A 96 -8.58 -11.58 -3.47
CA THR A 96 -9.07 -12.96 -3.42
C THR A 96 -10.46 -13.01 -4.04
N THR A 97 -10.89 -14.18 -4.49
CA THR A 97 -12.25 -14.36 -5.01
C THR A 97 -12.79 -15.76 -4.70
N ASP A 98 -14.07 -15.83 -4.42
CA ASP A 98 -14.86 -17.07 -4.36
C ASP A 98 -15.59 -17.37 -5.68
N GLY A 99 -15.33 -16.56 -6.72
CA GLY A 99 -15.99 -16.64 -8.02
C GLY A 99 -17.19 -15.69 -8.15
N ALA A 100 -17.83 -15.31 -7.07
CA ALA A 100 -18.99 -14.39 -7.05
C ALA A 100 -18.58 -12.94 -6.71
N VAL A 101 -17.60 -12.78 -5.83
CA VAL A 101 -17.12 -11.49 -5.33
C VAL A 101 -15.60 -11.44 -5.37
N TRP A 102 -15.06 -10.31 -5.76
CA TRP A 102 -13.66 -9.95 -5.55
C TRP A 102 -13.52 -9.19 -4.24
N GLU A 103 -12.65 -9.68 -3.38
CA GLU A 103 -12.23 -9.01 -2.16
C GLU A 103 -10.80 -8.51 -2.35
N ALA A 104 -10.55 -7.26 -2.01
CA ALA A 104 -9.24 -6.63 -2.10
C ALA A 104 -8.82 -6.10 -0.75
N SER A 105 -7.53 -6.20 -0.45
CA SER A 105 -6.93 -5.65 0.76
C SER A 105 -5.59 -4.99 0.47
N ALA A 106 -5.35 -3.88 1.16
CA ALA A 106 -4.08 -3.16 1.21
C ALA A 106 -3.79 -2.83 2.68
N GLU A 107 -2.62 -3.23 3.19
CA GLU A 107 -2.27 -3.11 4.61
C GLU A 107 -0.78 -2.87 4.76
N TRP A 108 -0.42 -1.84 5.51
CA TRP A 108 0.95 -1.52 5.85
C TRP A 108 1.05 -0.70 7.13
N ASP A 109 2.19 -0.81 7.78
CA ASP A 109 2.57 0.04 8.89
C ASP A 109 3.35 1.26 8.40
N VAL A 110 3.20 2.38 9.08
CA VAL A 110 3.84 3.65 8.76
C VAL A 110 4.53 4.21 10.00
N TRP A 111 5.82 4.51 9.87
CA TRP A 111 6.58 5.25 10.89
C TRP A 111 7.13 6.52 10.28
N ALA A 112 6.99 7.63 10.98
CA ALA A 112 7.72 8.85 10.67
C ALA A 112 8.67 9.18 11.81
N ARG A 113 9.94 9.41 11.49
CA ARG A 113 11.00 9.75 12.44
C ARG A 113 11.65 11.06 12.03
N ASN A 114 12.01 11.89 13.02
CA ASN A 114 12.79 13.08 12.75
C ASN A 114 14.27 12.75 12.45
N PRO A 115 15.09 13.75 12.05
CA PRO A 115 16.53 13.52 11.79
C PRO A 115 17.31 12.99 13.00
N ALA A 116 16.82 13.23 14.23
CA ALA A 116 17.41 12.68 15.45
C ALA A 116 17.00 11.22 15.73
N GLY A 117 16.19 10.60 14.84
CA GLY A 117 15.72 9.22 14.97
C GLY A 117 14.53 9.04 15.92
N GLN A 118 13.98 10.13 16.48
CA GLN A 118 12.81 10.04 17.35
C GLN A 118 11.56 9.79 16.52
N THR A 119 10.72 8.85 16.96
CA THR A 119 9.43 8.57 16.33
C THR A 119 8.47 9.73 16.57
N LEU A 120 7.99 10.30 15.47
CA LEU A 120 7.00 11.38 15.47
C LEU A 120 5.59 10.81 15.43
N THR A 121 5.39 9.74 14.67
CA THR A 121 4.13 9.00 14.59
C THR A 121 4.37 7.58 14.14
N GLU A 122 3.46 6.70 14.54
CA GLU A 122 3.40 5.30 14.15
C GLU A 122 1.93 4.91 14.05
N PHE A 123 1.54 4.30 12.95
CA PHE A 123 0.17 3.82 12.74
C PHE A 123 0.09 2.79 11.63
N GLU A 124 -0.96 1.99 11.68
CA GLU A 124 -1.36 1.06 10.64
C GLU A 124 -2.33 1.72 9.66
N ALA A 125 -2.14 1.48 8.36
CA ALA A 125 -3.05 1.92 7.32
C ALA A 125 -3.60 0.69 6.57
N THR A 126 -4.90 0.50 6.69
CA THR A 126 -5.63 -0.60 6.05
C THR A 126 -6.68 -0.08 5.11
N GLY A 127 -6.86 -0.75 3.99
CA GLY A 127 -7.96 -0.52 3.06
C GLY A 127 -8.52 -1.84 2.59
N GLU A 128 -9.84 -1.93 2.57
CA GLU A 128 -10.57 -3.12 2.14
C GLU A 128 -11.67 -2.72 1.17
N ALA A 129 -11.89 -3.55 0.15
CA ALA A 129 -12.99 -3.34 -0.77
C ALA A 129 -13.49 -4.68 -1.31
N SER A 130 -14.79 -4.76 -1.56
CA SER A 130 -15.38 -5.88 -2.25
C SER A 130 -16.17 -5.43 -3.48
N ARG A 131 -16.17 -6.26 -4.52
CA ARG A 131 -16.89 -6.01 -5.77
C ARG A 131 -17.47 -7.30 -6.32
N PRO A 132 -18.75 -7.30 -6.72
CA PRO A 132 -19.31 -8.42 -7.44
C PRO A 132 -18.53 -8.70 -8.73
N ASN A 133 -18.35 -9.98 -9.04
CA ASN A 133 -17.63 -10.40 -10.24
C ASN A 133 -18.57 -10.45 -11.44
N TYR A 134 -18.81 -9.30 -12.07
CA TYR A 134 -19.63 -9.23 -13.26
C TYR A 134 -18.83 -9.56 -14.52
N ARG A 135 -19.45 -10.31 -15.44
CA ARG A 135 -18.84 -10.61 -16.74
C ARG A 135 -18.56 -9.31 -17.52
N GLY A 136 -17.34 -9.17 -18.01
CA GLY A 136 -16.90 -8.04 -18.83
C GLY A 136 -16.46 -6.81 -18.05
N GLU A 137 -16.56 -6.81 -16.72
CA GLU A 137 -16.01 -5.77 -15.87
C GLU A 137 -14.67 -6.19 -15.26
N ASN A 138 -13.79 -5.22 -15.08
CA ASN A 138 -12.53 -5.46 -14.37
C ASN A 138 -12.75 -5.24 -12.85
N SER A 139 -13.65 -6.04 -12.26
CA SER A 139 -14.08 -5.92 -10.86
C SER A 139 -12.92 -6.09 -9.88
N GLU A 140 -11.99 -7.00 -10.19
CA GLU A 140 -10.75 -7.20 -9.41
C GLU A 140 -9.94 -5.90 -9.30
N ARG A 141 -9.65 -5.27 -10.44
CA ARG A 141 -8.88 -4.03 -10.49
C ARG A 141 -9.58 -2.89 -9.75
N VAL A 142 -10.90 -2.81 -9.89
CA VAL A 142 -11.69 -1.77 -9.21
C VAL A 142 -11.69 -1.98 -7.71
N ALA A 143 -11.85 -3.22 -7.23
CA ALA A 143 -11.73 -3.54 -5.82
C ALA A 143 -10.35 -3.14 -5.29
N MET A 144 -9.25 -3.53 -5.98
CA MET A 144 -7.89 -3.20 -5.55
C MET A 144 -7.63 -1.68 -5.54
N GLN A 145 -8.16 -0.95 -6.53
CA GLN A 145 -8.05 0.50 -6.58
C GLN A 145 -8.70 1.15 -5.35
N HIS A 146 -9.90 0.71 -4.95
CA HIS A 146 -10.61 1.24 -3.78
C HIS A 146 -9.86 0.90 -2.47
N ALA A 147 -9.36 -0.34 -2.32
CA ALA A 147 -8.56 -0.71 -1.16
C ALA A 147 -7.29 0.15 -1.03
N LEU A 148 -6.60 0.41 -2.16
CA LEU A 148 -5.46 1.31 -2.19
C LEU A 148 -5.85 2.75 -1.80
N GLU A 149 -6.93 3.27 -2.35
CA GLU A 149 -7.41 4.63 -2.06
C GLU A 149 -7.74 4.81 -0.58
N GLU A 150 -8.37 3.83 0.04
CA GLU A 150 -8.69 3.87 1.47
C GLU A 150 -7.42 3.83 2.33
N ALA A 151 -6.51 2.88 2.09
CA ALA A 151 -5.26 2.77 2.85
C ALA A 151 -4.39 4.02 2.67
N MET A 152 -4.28 4.56 1.45
CA MET A 152 -3.57 5.82 1.19
C MET A 152 -4.24 7.01 1.87
N GLY A 153 -5.58 7.05 1.91
CA GLY A 153 -6.32 8.09 2.63
C GLY A 153 -5.96 8.12 4.11
N LYS A 154 -5.91 6.95 4.78
CA LYS A 154 -5.48 6.81 6.17
C LYS A 154 -4.01 7.21 6.34
N THR A 155 -3.13 6.79 5.44
CA THR A 155 -1.72 7.18 5.45
C THR A 155 -1.55 8.70 5.39
N LEU A 156 -2.22 9.35 4.47
CA LEU A 156 -2.15 10.81 4.32
C LEU A 156 -2.72 11.55 5.52
N ALA A 157 -3.82 11.05 6.11
CA ALA A 157 -4.40 11.63 7.32
C ALA A 157 -3.43 11.55 8.50
N GLY A 158 -2.82 10.37 8.74
CA GLY A 158 -1.83 10.18 9.79
C GLY A 158 -0.58 11.04 9.61
N LEU A 159 -0.06 11.13 8.40
CA LEU A 159 1.10 11.98 8.11
C LEU A 159 0.78 13.48 8.22
N ARG A 160 -0.40 13.94 7.82
CA ARG A 160 -0.82 15.35 7.93
C ARG A 160 -1.04 15.78 9.38
N ALA A 161 -1.42 14.87 10.27
CA ALA A 161 -1.56 15.17 11.69
C ALA A 161 -0.24 15.67 12.31
N LEU A 162 0.93 15.28 11.76
CA LEU A 162 2.23 15.81 12.16
C LEU A 162 2.42 17.31 11.87
N SER A 163 1.71 17.84 10.89
CA SER A 163 1.85 19.25 10.48
C SER A 163 1.04 20.20 11.36
N THR A 164 0.10 19.66 12.17
CA THR A 164 -0.81 20.45 13.01
C THR A 164 -0.45 20.46 14.49
N GLY A 165 0.55 19.67 14.91
CA GLY A 165 0.96 19.45 16.30
C GLY A 165 2.20 20.25 16.74
N GLY A 166 2.65 21.23 15.96
CA GLY A 166 3.80 22.08 16.26
C GLY A 166 3.42 23.49 16.75
#